data_97b1bdf913d02d9e06045bf488033028
#
_entry.id   97b1bdf913d02d9e06045bf488033028
#
_cell.length_a   1.000
_cell.length_b   1.000
_cell.length_c   1.000
_cell.angle_alpha   90.00
_cell.angle_beta   90.00
_cell.angle_gamma   90.00
#
_symmetry.space_group_name_H-M   'P 1'
#
loop_
_entity.id
_entity.type
_entity.pdbx_description
1 polymer ?
#
loop_
_entity_poly.entity_id
_entity_poly.type
_entity_poly.pdbx_seq_one_letter_code
_entity_poly.pdbx_strand_id
1 'polypeptide(L)'
;MLNPLITTTMRLQFGELNITPRVVARLHELDFTVPELEDAIADHKSPCDGEPSVYVGTYAKYNEGSLCGLWVDLSSFDDYDEFINFCKAIHADEEDPELMAQDYECFPRQWYNEGFMDEEDFDHIKEYTEMCDKHSVEAVDDYMELHDDLDNFEEAYCGEWDSEEDFARHIVEECYDLERTMGNLSQYFDYEAFARELFMYDYSMGANNHVFRNI
;
A
#
# COMPACT_ATOMS: atom_id res chain seq x y z
N MET A 1 25.64 -42.32 21.40
CA MET A 1 26.14 -40.97 21.66
C MET A 1 25.20 -40.05 20.86
N LEU A 2 24.27 -39.42 21.58
CA LEU A 2 23.39 -38.43 20.97
C LEU A 2 24.22 -37.18 20.65
N ASN A 3 24.26 -36.80 19.39
CA ASN A 3 24.85 -35.55 18.95
C ASN A 3 24.14 -34.40 19.69
N PRO A 4 24.83 -33.44 20.30
CA PRO A 4 24.15 -32.26 20.85
C PRO A 4 23.44 -31.58 19.70
N LEU A 5 22.13 -31.44 19.82
CA LEU A 5 21.29 -30.64 18.92
C LEU A 5 21.92 -29.23 18.84
N ILE A 6 22.58 -28.94 17.74
CA ILE A 6 22.99 -27.57 17.45
C ILE A 6 21.69 -26.83 17.22
N THR A 7 21.23 -26.14 18.23
CA THR A 7 20.09 -25.23 18.09
C THR A 7 20.59 -24.06 17.27
N THR A 8 20.22 -23.99 16.02
CA THR A 8 20.47 -22.83 15.18
C THR A 8 19.40 -21.81 15.51
N THR A 9 19.77 -20.57 15.73
CA THR A 9 18.84 -19.45 15.90
C THR A 9 18.85 -18.60 14.64
N MET A 10 17.66 -18.21 14.21
CA MET A 10 17.45 -17.26 13.11
C MET A 10 17.08 -15.92 13.71
N ARG A 11 17.75 -14.85 13.29
CA ARG A 11 17.50 -13.50 13.80
C ARG A 11 16.36 -12.85 13.03
N LEU A 12 15.35 -12.40 13.79
CA LEU A 12 14.35 -11.44 13.36
C LEU A 12 14.82 -10.02 13.67
N GLN A 13 14.09 -9.02 13.28
CA GLN A 13 14.48 -7.63 13.58
C GLN A 13 14.52 -7.36 15.09
N PHE A 14 13.51 -7.85 15.83
CA PHE A 14 13.51 -7.89 17.27
C PHE A 14 13.25 -9.32 17.73
N GLY A 15 14.27 -9.97 18.29
CA GLY A 15 14.18 -11.33 18.77
C GLY A 15 14.82 -12.37 17.87
N GLU A 16 14.61 -13.62 18.22
CA GLU A 16 15.20 -14.77 17.54
C GLU A 16 14.20 -15.92 17.45
N LEU A 17 14.18 -16.60 16.29
CA LEU A 17 13.47 -17.87 16.11
C LEU A 17 14.44 -19.04 16.38
N ASN A 18 14.14 -19.87 17.36
CA ASN A 18 14.93 -21.06 17.68
C ASN A 18 14.56 -22.20 16.73
N ILE A 19 15.49 -22.61 15.88
CA ILE A 19 15.30 -23.68 14.92
C ILE A 19 15.42 -25.03 15.60
N THR A 20 14.30 -25.57 16.01
CA THR A 20 14.15 -26.91 16.60
C THR A 20 13.64 -27.89 15.54
N PRO A 21 13.71 -29.23 15.75
CA PRO A 21 13.09 -30.20 14.84
C PRO A 21 11.58 -29.99 14.66
N ARG A 22 10.89 -29.43 15.66
CA ARG A 22 9.47 -29.07 15.57
C ARG A 22 9.25 -27.89 14.66
N VAL A 23 10.07 -26.84 14.78
CA VAL A 23 10.05 -25.67 13.90
C VAL A 23 10.32 -26.09 12.46
N VAL A 24 11.34 -26.93 12.22
CA VAL A 24 11.64 -27.43 10.87
C VAL A 24 10.42 -28.18 10.27
N ALA A 25 9.75 -29.03 11.06
CA ALA A 25 8.56 -29.74 10.57
C ALA A 25 7.44 -28.77 10.18
N ARG A 26 7.25 -27.71 10.97
CA ARG A 26 6.25 -26.67 10.69
C ARG A 26 6.57 -25.84 9.46
N LEU A 27 7.84 -25.44 9.30
CA LEU A 27 8.27 -24.72 8.09
C LEU A 27 7.93 -25.52 6.83
N HIS A 28 8.13 -26.85 6.86
CA HIS A 28 7.74 -27.71 5.75
C HIS A 28 6.22 -27.77 5.50
N GLU A 29 5.39 -27.63 6.54
CA GLU A 29 3.93 -27.52 6.38
C GLU A 29 3.50 -26.19 5.76
N LEU A 30 4.34 -25.17 5.88
CA LEU A 30 4.17 -23.83 5.33
C LEU A 30 4.95 -23.62 4.01
N ASP A 31 5.47 -24.70 3.42
CA ASP A 31 6.26 -24.72 2.19
C ASP A 31 7.60 -23.98 2.28
N PHE A 32 8.18 -23.86 3.48
CA PHE A 32 9.52 -23.27 3.69
C PHE A 32 10.57 -24.31 4.11
N THR A 33 11.78 -24.16 3.61
CA THR A 33 12.99 -24.70 4.23
C THR A 33 13.64 -23.62 5.11
N VAL A 34 14.50 -24.05 6.05
CA VAL A 34 15.23 -23.09 6.91
C VAL A 34 16.05 -22.07 6.11
N PRO A 35 16.83 -22.47 5.06
CA PRO A 35 17.56 -21.50 4.23
C PRO A 35 16.63 -20.53 3.47
N GLU A 36 15.52 -21.01 2.91
CA GLU A 36 14.56 -20.16 2.18
C GLU A 36 13.96 -19.11 3.11
N LEU A 37 13.57 -19.49 4.33
CA LEU A 37 13.08 -18.54 5.32
C LEU A 37 14.16 -17.53 5.75
N GLU A 38 15.43 -17.98 5.92
CA GLU A 38 16.55 -17.09 6.26
C GLU A 38 16.83 -16.07 5.17
N ASP A 39 16.78 -16.49 3.90
CA ASP A 39 16.92 -15.62 2.73
C ASP A 39 15.74 -14.63 2.64
N ALA A 40 14.50 -15.11 2.78
CA ALA A 40 13.31 -14.26 2.75
C ALA A 40 13.31 -13.21 3.87
N ILE A 41 13.67 -13.59 5.12
CA ILE A 41 13.83 -12.63 6.23
C ILE A 41 14.91 -11.58 5.92
N ALA A 42 15.97 -11.95 5.20
CA ALA A 42 17.02 -11.02 4.85
C ALA A 42 16.57 -9.93 3.87
N ASP A 43 15.55 -10.19 3.07
CA ASP A 43 14.97 -9.23 2.12
C ASP A 43 14.07 -8.20 2.82
N HIS A 44 13.46 -8.55 3.96
CA HIS A 44 12.60 -7.68 4.77
C HIS A 44 13.41 -6.90 5.82
N LYS A 45 14.27 -5.96 5.43
CA LYS A 45 15.26 -5.34 6.35
C LYS A 45 14.86 -4.03 6.99
N SER A 46 13.87 -3.33 6.49
CA SER A 46 13.53 -2.00 7.01
C SER A 46 12.19 -1.52 6.48
N PRO A 47 11.40 -0.80 7.29
CA PRO A 47 10.10 -0.29 6.87
C PRO A 47 10.16 0.97 5.98
N CYS A 48 11.28 1.45 5.50
CA CYS A 48 11.38 2.84 5.07
C CYS A 48 11.91 3.07 3.66
N ASP A 49 11.70 2.17 2.74
CA ASP A 49 12.06 2.40 1.34
C ASP A 49 10.87 2.88 0.47
N GLY A 50 9.72 3.22 1.10
CA GLY A 50 8.50 3.67 0.42
C GLY A 50 7.51 2.54 0.11
N GLU A 51 7.85 1.28 0.43
CA GLU A 51 7.00 0.13 0.19
C GLU A 51 5.99 -0.11 1.32
N PRO A 52 4.77 -0.59 1.01
CA PRO A 52 3.74 -0.87 2.00
C PRO A 52 4.21 -1.99 2.93
N SER A 53 4.28 -1.71 4.22
CA SER A 53 4.85 -2.63 5.19
C SER A 53 4.04 -2.72 6.46
N VAL A 54 4.03 -3.90 7.09
CA VAL A 54 3.46 -4.14 8.42
C VAL A 54 4.47 -4.75 9.37
N TYR A 55 4.43 -4.34 10.64
CA TYR A 55 5.20 -5.01 11.67
C TYR A 55 4.44 -6.19 12.24
N VAL A 56 4.89 -7.41 11.92
CA VAL A 56 4.20 -8.65 12.25
C VAL A 56 4.78 -9.24 13.54
N GLY A 57 3.95 -9.37 14.56
CA GLY A 57 4.19 -10.08 15.79
C GLY A 57 3.09 -11.11 16.07
N THR A 58 3.01 -11.60 17.31
CA THR A 58 1.90 -12.44 17.77
C THR A 58 1.33 -11.91 19.09
N TYR A 59 0.06 -12.13 19.33
CA TYR A 59 -0.59 -11.78 20.61
C TYR A 59 0.06 -12.51 21.79
N ALA A 60 0.52 -13.75 21.63
CA ALA A 60 1.18 -14.49 22.68
C ALA A 60 2.48 -13.80 23.12
N LYS A 61 3.36 -13.48 22.17
CA LYS A 61 4.64 -12.78 22.44
C LYS A 61 4.42 -11.38 23.00
N TYR A 62 3.47 -10.64 22.42
CA TYR A 62 3.12 -9.29 22.90
C TYR A 62 2.65 -9.29 24.35
N ASN A 63 1.78 -10.22 24.74
CA ASN A 63 1.28 -10.37 26.12
C ASN A 63 2.39 -10.77 27.12
N GLU A 64 3.45 -11.41 26.65
CA GLU A 64 4.65 -11.73 27.44
C GLU A 64 5.65 -10.58 27.50
N GLY A 65 5.34 -9.44 26.87
CA GLY A 65 6.20 -8.26 26.80
C GLY A 65 7.34 -8.37 25.77
N SER A 66 7.24 -9.30 24.82
CA SER A 66 8.20 -9.48 23.74
C SER A 66 7.75 -8.70 22.50
N LEU A 67 8.70 -7.99 21.88
CA LEU A 67 8.52 -7.35 20.57
C LEU A 67 9.10 -8.25 19.45
N CYS A 68 9.21 -9.56 19.67
CA CYS A 68 9.75 -10.46 18.66
C CYS A 68 8.85 -10.50 17.44
N GLY A 69 9.37 -10.03 16.31
CA GLY A 69 8.67 -9.89 15.06
C GLY A 69 9.55 -9.32 13.97
N LEU A 70 8.94 -9.01 12.84
CA LEU A 70 9.61 -8.51 11.64
C LEU A 70 8.72 -7.48 10.95
N TRP A 71 9.34 -6.44 10.37
CA TRP A 71 8.70 -5.66 9.33
C TRP A 71 8.59 -6.51 8.07
N VAL A 72 7.43 -6.59 7.50
CA VAL A 72 7.12 -7.39 6.32
C VAL A 72 6.63 -6.46 5.22
N ASP A 73 7.36 -6.42 4.13
CA ASP A 73 7.03 -5.71 2.91
C ASP A 73 5.94 -6.50 2.15
N LEU A 74 4.78 -5.89 1.98
CA LEU A 74 3.61 -6.52 1.34
C LEU A 74 3.79 -6.66 -0.17
N SER A 75 4.60 -5.82 -0.80
CA SER A 75 4.88 -5.88 -2.25
C SER A 75 5.70 -7.11 -2.66
N SER A 76 6.34 -7.77 -1.68
CA SER A 76 7.17 -8.95 -1.89
C SER A 76 6.37 -10.24 -2.15
N PHE A 77 5.04 -10.23 -2.03
CA PHE A 77 4.19 -11.41 -2.15
C PHE A 77 3.25 -11.30 -3.34
N ASP A 78 3.06 -12.42 -4.04
CA ASP A 78 2.14 -12.48 -5.17
C ASP A 78 0.68 -12.54 -4.71
N ASP A 79 0.39 -13.23 -3.59
CA ASP A 79 -0.96 -13.37 -3.04
C ASP A 79 -0.97 -13.40 -1.49
N TYR A 80 -2.19 -13.32 -0.94
CA TYR A 80 -2.42 -13.31 0.50
C TYR A 80 -2.00 -14.60 1.21
N ASP A 81 -2.15 -15.76 0.56
CA ASP A 81 -1.77 -17.06 1.15
C ASP A 81 -0.25 -17.13 1.32
N GLU A 82 0.53 -16.65 0.36
CA GLU A 82 1.99 -16.57 0.47
C GLU A 82 2.41 -15.64 1.62
N PHE A 83 1.81 -14.45 1.70
CA PHE A 83 2.03 -13.51 2.79
C PHE A 83 1.74 -14.13 4.16
N ILE A 84 0.57 -14.77 4.34
CA ILE A 84 0.18 -15.41 5.60
C ILE A 84 1.11 -16.57 5.97
N ASN A 85 1.51 -17.40 4.99
CA ASN A 85 2.43 -18.50 5.22
C ASN A 85 3.80 -17.99 5.68
N PHE A 86 4.31 -16.91 5.10
CA PHE A 86 5.54 -16.27 5.57
C PHE A 86 5.39 -15.72 7.00
N CYS A 87 4.31 -14.99 7.29
CA CYS A 87 4.03 -14.46 8.63
C CYS A 87 3.94 -15.56 9.69
N LYS A 88 3.34 -16.71 9.37
CA LYS A 88 3.32 -17.88 10.25
C LYS A 88 4.70 -18.55 10.38
N ALA A 89 5.49 -18.55 9.31
CA ALA A 89 6.83 -19.16 9.30
C ALA A 89 7.80 -18.43 10.22
N ILE A 90 7.78 -17.09 10.27
CA ILE A 90 8.63 -16.31 11.21
C ILE A 90 8.24 -16.50 12.68
N HIS A 91 7.06 -17.09 12.95
CA HIS A 91 6.55 -17.43 14.29
C HIS A 91 6.31 -18.94 14.47
N ALA A 92 7.02 -19.80 13.71
CA ALA A 92 6.84 -21.25 13.72
C ALA A 92 7.22 -21.95 15.05
N ASP A 93 7.78 -21.22 16.02
CA ASP A 93 7.98 -21.67 17.41
C ASP A 93 6.65 -21.77 18.20
N GLU A 94 5.60 -21.08 17.77
CA GLU A 94 4.25 -21.20 18.31
C GLU A 94 3.46 -22.30 17.56
N GLU A 95 2.50 -22.94 18.18
CA GLU A 95 1.73 -24.04 17.56
C GLU A 95 0.69 -23.52 16.56
N ASP A 96 0.03 -22.46 16.92
CA ASP A 96 -0.96 -21.76 16.11
C ASP A 96 -0.77 -20.26 16.40
N PRO A 97 0.15 -19.59 15.69
CA PRO A 97 0.45 -18.20 15.97
C PRO A 97 -0.75 -17.33 15.63
N GLU A 98 -1.32 -16.69 16.66
CA GLU A 98 -2.31 -15.64 16.48
C GLU A 98 -1.58 -14.35 16.09
N LEU A 99 -1.52 -14.08 14.77
CA LEU A 99 -0.79 -12.96 14.21
C LEU A 99 -1.37 -11.61 14.66
N MET A 100 -0.51 -10.61 14.77
CA MET A 100 -0.83 -9.24 15.16
C MET A 100 -0.04 -8.28 14.31
N ALA A 101 -0.71 -7.34 13.65
CA ALA A 101 -0.07 -6.19 13.02
C ALA A 101 0.13 -5.10 14.08
N GLN A 102 1.36 -4.91 14.55
CA GLN A 102 1.66 -3.98 15.64
C GLN A 102 1.88 -2.54 15.14
N ASP A 103 2.26 -2.39 13.88
CA ASP A 103 2.47 -1.10 13.22
C ASP A 103 2.39 -1.28 11.70
N TYR A 104 2.27 -0.17 10.94
CA TYR A 104 2.19 -0.16 9.48
C TYR A 104 2.83 1.10 8.91
N GLU A 105 3.29 1.02 7.66
CA GLU A 105 3.84 2.15 6.92
C GLU A 105 3.49 2.08 5.43
N CYS A 106 3.39 3.24 4.79
CA CYS A 106 3.27 3.45 3.34
C CYS A 106 1.98 2.92 2.69
N PHE A 107 0.86 2.86 3.42
CA PHE A 107 -0.47 2.63 2.86
C PHE A 107 -1.56 3.29 3.72
N PRO A 108 -2.77 3.53 3.20
CA PRO A 108 -3.87 4.18 3.91
C PRO A 108 -4.32 3.47 5.17
N ARG A 109 -4.55 4.25 6.24
CA ARG A 109 -4.95 3.74 7.57
C ARG A 109 -6.20 2.86 7.54
N GLN A 110 -7.08 3.04 6.60
CA GLN A 110 -8.35 2.31 6.51
C GLN A 110 -8.17 0.80 6.32
N TRP A 111 -7.06 0.37 5.69
CA TRP A 111 -6.72 -1.05 5.46
C TRP A 111 -5.80 -1.63 6.54
N TYR A 112 -5.47 -0.86 7.58
CA TYR A 112 -4.73 -1.36 8.73
C TYR A 112 -5.66 -1.85 9.82
N ASN A 113 -5.42 -3.10 10.27
CA ASN A 113 -6.11 -3.72 11.39
C ASN A 113 -5.09 -4.36 12.34
N GLU A 114 -5.08 -3.93 13.63
CA GLU A 114 -4.21 -4.50 14.67
C GLU A 114 -4.44 -6.01 14.86
N GLY A 115 -5.69 -6.47 14.69
CA GLY A 115 -6.08 -7.88 14.71
C GLY A 115 -5.61 -8.69 13.50
N PHE A 116 -4.81 -8.11 12.65
CA PHE A 116 -4.32 -8.54 11.37
C PHE A 116 -5.27 -8.23 10.20
N MET A 117 -4.70 -7.96 9.02
CA MET A 117 -5.48 -7.69 7.80
C MET A 117 -6.04 -8.98 7.23
N ASP A 118 -7.14 -8.88 6.52
CA ASP A 118 -7.69 -9.97 5.72
C ASP A 118 -7.23 -9.88 4.24
N GLU A 119 -7.73 -10.81 3.42
CA GLU A 119 -7.39 -10.88 1.99
C GLU A 119 -7.85 -9.64 1.22
N GLU A 120 -9.02 -9.08 1.57
CA GLU A 120 -9.58 -7.88 0.94
C GLU A 120 -8.71 -6.65 1.22
N ASP A 121 -8.27 -6.46 2.47
CA ASP A 121 -7.34 -5.40 2.86
C ASP A 121 -5.99 -5.52 2.13
N PHE A 122 -5.46 -6.74 2.02
CA PHE A 122 -4.20 -7.01 1.32
C PHE A 122 -4.30 -6.69 -0.18
N ASP A 123 -5.39 -7.09 -0.84
CA ASP A 123 -5.62 -6.83 -2.26
C ASP A 123 -5.77 -5.32 -2.53
N HIS A 124 -6.48 -4.58 -1.66
CA HIS A 124 -6.58 -3.13 -1.76
C HIS A 124 -5.22 -2.43 -1.60
N ILE A 125 -4.36 -2.91 -0.68
CA ILE A 125 -3.01 -2.35 -0.52
C ILE A 125 -2.16 -2.60 -1.77
N LYS A 126 -2.28 -3.77 -2.39
CA LYS A 126 -1.59 -4.06 -3.67
C LYS A 126 -2.07 -3.15 -4.78
N GLU A 127 -3.38 -3.00 -4.95
CA GLU A 127 -3.97 -2.11 -5.95
C GLU A 127 -3.51 -0.65 -5.76
N TYR A 128 -3.54 -0.15 -4.51
CA TYR A 128 -3.04 1.17 -4.17
C TYR A 128 -1.57 1.34 -4.55
N THR A 129 -0.73 0.36 -4.23
CA THR A 129 0.71 0.40 -4.53
C THR A 129 0.96 0.43 -6.03
N GLU A 130 0.28 -0.45 -6.79
CA GLU A 130 0.37 -0.47 -8.26
C GLU A 130 -0.07 0.85 -8.89
N MET A 131 -1.08 1.50 -8.30
CA MET A 131 -1.56 2.80 -8.77
C MET A 131 -0.57 3.92 -8.45
N CYS A 132 0.05 3.89 -7.26
CA CYS A 132 1.12 4.84 -6.89
C CYS A 132 2.35 4.70 -7.79
N ASP A 133 2.70 3.48 -8.21
CA ASP A 133 3.81 3.24 -9.14
C ASP A 133 3.56 3.81 -10.54
N LYS A 134 2.31 3.79 -10.99
CA LYS A 134 1.93 4.30 -12.32
C LYS A 134 1.80 5.83 -12.35
N HIS A 135 1.34 6.44 -11.27
CA HIS A 135 1.01 7.86 -11.22
C HIS A 135 1.90 8.59 -10.20
N SER A 136 1.41 8.80 -9.02
CA SER A 136 2.17 9.30 -7.86
C SER A 136 1.33 9.06 -6.62
N VAL A 137 1.97 8.98 -5.46
CA VAL A 137 1.29 8.83 -4.17
C VAL A 137 0.30 9.98 -3.96
N GLU A 138 0.72 11.21 -4.29
CA GLU A 138 -0.12 12.41 -4.13
C GLU A 138 -1.37 12.37 -5.01
N ALA A 139 -1.27 11.83 -6.24
CA ALA A 139 -2.43 11.70 -7.13
C ALA A 139 -3.42 10.65 -6.61
N VAL A 140 -2.90 9.51 -6.13
CA VAL A 140 -3.73 8.43 -5.59
C VAL A 140 -4.38 8.86 -4.28
N ASP A 141 -3.64 9.53 -3.39
CA ASP A 141 -4.17 10.07 -2.13
C ASP A 141 -5.26 11.12 -2.38
N ASP A 142 -5.06 12.05 -3.34
CA ASP A 142 -6.08 13.03 -3.72
C ASP A 142 -7.36 12.35 -4.21
N TYR A 143 -7.24 11.27 -4.99
CA TYR A 143 -8.39 10.52 -5.45
C TYR A 143 -9.12 9.83 -4.30
N MET A 144 -8.38 9.16 -3.40
CA MET A 144 -8.92 8.49 -2.22
C MET A 144 -9.58 9.45 -1.21
N GLU A 145 -9.16 10.72 -1.16
CA GLU A 145 -9.84 11.74 -0.35
C GLU A 145 -11.19 12.18 -0.96
N LEU A 146 -11.34 12.05 -2.28
CA LEU A 146 -12.58 12.39 -3.01
C LEU A 146 -13.53 11.21 -3.16
N HIS A 147 -12.99 9.98 -3.15
CA HIS A 147 -13.68 8.71 -3.36
C HIS A 147 -13.27 7.69 -2.31
N ASP A 148 -14.13 6.74 -1.98
CA ASP A 148 -13.85 5.74 -0.94
C ASP A 148 -12.99 4.56 -1.44
N ASP A 149 -12.83 4.42 -2.77
CA ASP A 149 -12.11 3.33 -3.45
C ASP A 149 -11.26 3.86 -4.61
N LEU A 150 -10.52 2.98 -5.29
CA LEU A 150 -9.72 3.28 -6.48
C LEU A 150 -10.43 2.97 -7.80
N ASP A 151 -11.68 2.56 -7.72
CA ASP A 151 -12.48 2.27 -8.90
C ASP A 151 -12.51 3.48 -9.84
N ASN A 152 -12.31 3.22 -11.12
CA ASN A 152 -12.32 4.24 -12.17
C ASN A 152 -11.24 5.33 -12.09
N PHE A 153 -10.20 5.19 -11.25
CA PHE A 153 -9.11 6.18 -11.15
C PHE A 153 -8.55 6.55 -12.53
N GLU A 154 -8.19 5.55 -13.34
CA GLU A 154 -7.60 5.76 -14.68
C GLU A 154 -8.53 6.49 -15.66
N GLU A 155 -9.84 6.33 -15.51
CA GLU A 155 -10.84 7.02 -16.34
C GLU A 155 -11.10 8.45 -15.85
N ALA A 156 -10.98 8.66 -14.54
CA ALA A 156 -11.23 9.95 -13.90
C ALA A 156 -10.02 10.88 -13.97
N TYR A 157 -8.79 10.36 -13.93
CA TYR A 157 -7.59 11.17 -13.77
C TYR A 157 -7.31 12.08 -14.96
N CYS A 158 -7.20 13.38 -14.70
CA CYS A 158 -6.97 14.44 -15.69
C CYS A 158 -5.63 15.15 -15.55
N GLY A 159 -4.73 14.67 -14.67
CA GLY A 159 -3.39 15.23 -14.49
C GLY A 159 -3.29 16.24 -13.35
N GLU A 160 -2.06 16.74 -13.14
CA GLU A 160 -1.72 17.79 -12.18
C GLU A 160 -1.77 19.18 -12.83
N TRP A 161 -2.36 20.17 -12.15
CA TRP A 161 -2.57 21.52 -12.67
C TRP A 161 -2.31 22.55 -11.58
N ASP A 162 -1.71 23.69 -11.95
CA ASP A 162 -1.41 24.77 -11.00
C ASP A 162 -2.68 25.39 -10.38
N SER A 163 -3.80 25.35 -11.10
CA SER A 163 -5.09 25.87 -10.64
C SER A 163 -6.27 25.32 -11.47
N GLU A 164 -7.49 25.46 -10.92
CA GLU A 164 -8.74 25.18 -11.64
C GLU A 164 -8.85 26.04 -12.94
N GLU A 165 -8.35 27.28 -12.91
CA GLU A 165 -8.36 28.16 -14.07
C GLU A 165 -7.41 27.66 -15.18
N ASP A 166 -6.23 27.14 -14.82
CA ASP A 166 -5.28 26.60 -15.80
C ASP A 166 -5.83 25.32 -16.44
N PHE A 167 -6.47 24.44 -15.66
CA PHE A 167 -7.19 23.30 -16.22
C PHE A 167 -8.33 23.73 -17.16
N ALA A 168 -9.15 24.69 -16.75
CA ALA A 168 -10.23 25.21 -17.57
C ALA A 168 -9.74 25.84 -18.86
N ARG A 169 -8.58 26.53 -18.82
CA ARG A 169 -7.91 27.08 -20.01
C ARG A 169 -7.49 25.97 -20.97
N HIS A 170 -6.89 24.91 -20.44
CA HIS A 170 -6.54 23.73 -21.24
C HIS A 170 -7.78 23.10 -21.90
N ILE A 171 -8.86 22.89 -21.15
CA ILE A 171 -10.13 22.38 -21.72
C ILE A 171 -10.66 23.25 -22.85
N VAL A 172 -10.57 24.57 -22.68
CA VAL A 172 -11.02 25.51 -23.72
C VAL A 172 -10.13 25.40 -24.96
N GLU A 173 -8.81 25.34 -24.80
CA GLU A 173 -7.84 25.23 -25.90
C GLU A 173 -7.98 23.92 -26.69
N GLU A 174 -8.21 22.79 -25.98
CA GLU A 174 -8.32 21.48 -26.62
C GLU A 174 -9.72 21.21 -27.23
N CYS A 175 -10.79 21.71 -26.60
CA CYS A 175 -12.15 21.34 -26.98
C CYS A 175 -12.91 22.43 -27.74
N TYR A 176 -12.48 23.70 -27.61
CA TYR A 176 -13.20 24.85 -28.17
C TYR A 176 -12.31 25.73 -29.01
N ASP A 177 -12.79 26.12 -30.19
CA ASP A 177 -12.15 27.13 -31.02
C ASP A 177 -12.81 28.50 -30.72
N LEU A 178 -12.29 29.21 -29.70
CA LEU A 178 -12.82 30.47 -29.25
C LEU A 178 -12.69 31.56 -30.32
N GLU A 179 -11.58 31.58 -31.09
CA GLU A 179 -11.39 32.57 -32.16
C GLU A 179 -12.44 32.41 -33.26
N ARG A 180 -12.74 31.17 -33.63
CA ARG A 180 -13.77 30.86 -34.60
C ARG A 180 -15.18 31.16 -34.10
N THR A 181 -15.42 30.90 -32.81
CA THR A 181 -16.78 31.01 -32.22
C THR A 181 -17.10 32.43 -31.81
N MET A 182 -16.14 33.18 -31.25
CA MET A 182 -16.33 34.50 -30.64
C MET A 182 -15.58 35.60 -31.36
N GLY A 183 -14.67 35.28 -32.28
CA GLY A 183 -13.86 36.27 -32.99
C GLY A 183 -13.06 37.13 -32.01
N ASN A 184 -13.06 38.47 -32.23
CA ASN A 184 -12.33 39.43 -31.40
C ASN A 184 -12.82 39.46 -29.92
N LEU A 185 -13.93 38.82 -29.60
CA LEU A 185 -14.43 38.72 -28.22
C LEU A 185 -13.76 37.60 -27.41
N SER A 186 -13.02 36.68 -28.05
CA SER A 186 -12.29 35.60 -27.37
C SER A 186 -11.34 36.12 -26.28
N GLN A 187 -10.74 37.30 -26.47
CA GLN A 187 -9.87 37.94 -25.50
C GLN A 187 -10.59 38.39 -24.21
N TYR A 188 -11.91 38.41 -24.19
CA TYR A 188 -12.73 38.73 -23.00
C TYR A 188 -13.39 37.52 -22.39
N PHE A 189 -12.99 36.28 -22.78
CA PHE A 189 -13.52 35.07 -22.19
C PHE A 189 -13.11 34.99 -20.72
N ASP A 190 -14.09 34.75 -19.86
CA ASP A 190 -13.91 34.68 -18.42
C ASP A 190 -13.58 33.22 -17.99
N TYR A 191 -12.28 32.90 -17.98
CA TYR A 191 -11.79 31.59 -17.62
C TYR A 191 -12.07 31.23 -16.16
N GLU A 192 -12.06 32.21 -15.23
CA GLU A 192 -12.38 32.00 -13.82
C GLU A 192 -13.86 31.59 -13.65
N ALA A 193 -14.77 32.26 -14.35
CA ALA A 193 -16.19 31.89 -14.30
C ALA A 193 -16.42 30.51 -14.92
N PHE A 194 -15.74 30.18 -15.99
CA PHE A 194 -15.84 28.87 -16.65
C PHE A 194 -15.26 27.76 -15.77
N ALA A 195 -14.10 27.96 -15.14
CA ALA A 195 -13.50 27.04 -14.19
C ALA A 195 -14.47 26.72 -13.05
N ARG A 196 -15.06 27.76 -12.45
CA ARG A 196 -16.04 27.61 -11.36
C ARG A 196 -17.23 26.74 -11.77
N GLU A 197 -17.69 26.84 -13.01
CA GLU A 197 -18.80 25.99 -13.51
C GLU A 197 -18.35 24.55 -13.72
N LEU A 198 -17.15 24.31 -14.31
CA LEU A 198 -16.57 22.98 -14.48
C LEU A 198 -16.42 22.24 -13.15
N PHE A 199 -15.81 22.90 -12.17
CA PHE A 199 -15.54 22.31 -10.84
C PHE A 199 -16.78 22.28 -9.92
N MET A 200 -17.89 22.85 -10.33
CA MET A 200 -19.17 22.69 -9.62
C MET A 200 -19.84 21.33 -9.92
N TYR A 201 -19.61 20.77 -11.12
CA TYR A 201 -20.38 19.61 -11.61
C TYR A 201 -19.50 18.49 -12.19
N ASP A 202 -18.50 18.83 -13.00
CA ASP A 202 -17.88 17.88 -13.89
C ASP A 202 -16.51 17.40 -13.41
N TYR A 203 -15.84 18.18 -12.58
CA TYR A 203 -14.47 17.90 -12.12
C TYR A 203 -14.30 18.22 -10.64
N SER A 204 -13.33 17.56 -10.02
CA SER A 204 -12.87 17.86 -8.66
C SER A 204 -11.35 17.99 -8.65
N MET A 205 -10.82 18.86 -7.78
CA MET A 205 -9.38 19.02 -7.58
C MET A 205 -9.02 18.60 -6.15
N GLY A 206 -8.04 17.70 -6.01
CA GLY A 206 -7.50 17.27 -4.73
C GLY A 206 -6.57 18.31 -4.10
N ALA A 207 -6.13 18.05 -2.88
CA ALA A 207 -5.28 18.97 -2.10
C ALA A 207 -3.89 19.17 -2.71
N ASN A 208 -3.39 18.21 -3.50
CA ASN A 208 -2.11 18.24 -4.19
C ASN A 208 -2.25 18.66 -5.67
N ASN A 209 -3.37 19.31 -6.03
CA ASN A 209 -3.64 19.88 -7.35
C ASN A 209 -3.87 18.85 -8.48
N HIS A 210 -4.18 17.62 -8.17
CA HIS A 210 -4.61 16.64 -9.15
C HIS A 210 -6.10 16.80 -9.45
N VAL A 211 -6.43 16.78 -10.75
CA VAL A 211 -7.82 16.95 -11.22
C VAL A 211 -8.40 15.63 -11.67
N PHE A 212 -9.63 15.39 -11.27
CA PHE A 212 -10.41 14.22 -11.60
C PHE A 212 -11.78 14.59 -12.17
N ARG A 213 -12.20 13.82 -13.18
CA ARG A 213 -13.57 13.91 -13.69
C ARG A 213 -14.53 13.22 -12.73
N ASN A 214 -15.66 13.83 -12.45
CA ASN A 214 -16.76 13.22 -11.69
C ASN A 214 -17.50 12.22 -12.60
N ILE A 215 -17.36 10.92 -12.37
CA ILE A 215 -17.92 9.82 -13.19
C ILE A 215 -18.83 8.93 -12.37
#